data_05c0139d1f076d5cb069c58f5dd16c0a
#
_entry.id   05c0139d1f076d5cb069c58f5dd16c0a
#
_cell.length_a   1.000
_cell.length_b   1.000
_cell.length_c   1.000
_cell.angle_alpha   90.00
_cell.angle_beta   90.00
_cell.angle_gamma   90.00
#
_symmetry.space_group_name_H-M   'P 1'
#
loop_
_entity.id
_entity.type
_entity.pdbx_description
1 polymer ?
#
loop_
_entity_poly.entity_id
_entity_poly.type
_entity_poly.pdbx_seq_one_letter_code
_entity_poly.pdbx_strand_id
1 'polypeptide(L)'
;GGGIIKSNNTLYEEEIGSITGMVLELGPDCYADKKRFPSGPFCKKGDWILMRSYSGTRFKVHGKEFRLINDDSVEAVVEDPRGIAKL
;
A
#
# COMPACT_ATOMS: atom_id res chain seq x y z
N GLY A 1 5.64 0.90 -12.60
CA GLY A 1 4.22 1.01 -12.34
C GLY A 1 3.88 1.40 -10.92
N GLY A 2 2.67 1.82 -10.72
CA GLY A 2 2.19 2.22 -9.42
C GLY A 2 0.76 1.78 -9.17
N GLY A 3 0.31 1.98 -7.94
CA GLY A 3 -1.05 1.65 -7.54
C GLY A 3 -1.60 2.67 -6.55
N ILE A 4 -2.89 2.61 -6.31
CA ILE A 4 -3.56 3.50 -5.37
C ILE A 4 -3.87 2.70 -4.11
N ILE A 5 -3.44 3.21 -2.97
CA ILE A 5 -3.65 2.56 -1.68
C ILE A 5 -4.42 3.49 -0.77
N LYS A 6 -5.55 3.00 -0.26
CA LYS A 6 -6.34 3.76 0.69
C LYS A 6 -5.66 3.74 2.05
N SER A 7 -5.48 4.93 2.64
CA SER A 7 -4.99 5.05 4.00
C SER A 7 -6.03 4.52 4.99
N ASN A 8 -5.59 3.86 6.04
CA ASN A 8 -6.46 3.39 7.11
C ASN A 8 -6.36 4.26 8.37
N ASN A 9 -5.94 5.52 8.24
CA ASN A 9 -5.81 6.45 9.36
C ASN A 9 -7.10 6.60 10.17
N THR A 10 -8.24 6.45 9.53
CA THR A 10 -9.53 6.55 10.21
C THR A 10 -9.80 5.42 11.19
N LEU A 11 -9.08 4.30 11.07
CA LEU A 11 -9.29 3.10 11.89
C LEU A 11 -8.26 2.96 13.00
N TYR A 12 -7.10 3.60 12.87
CA TYR A 12 -5.95 3.42 13.76
C TYR A 12 -5.30 4.74 14.07
N GLU A 13 -4.32 4.69 14.96
CA GLU A 13 -3.48 5.84 15.24
C GLU A 13 -2.67 6.20 14.00
N GLU A 14 -2.25 7.45 13.93
CA GLU A 14 -1.55 8.01 12.77
C GLU A 14 -0.31 7.23 12.37
N GLU A 15 0.46 6.74 13.36
CA GLU A 15 1.67 5.97 13.06
C GLU A 15 1.36 4.71 12.25
N ILE A 16 0.27 4.02 12.59
CA ILE A 16 -0.13 2.81 11.88
C ILE A 16 -0.57 3.18 10.46
N GLY A 17 -1.39 4.23 10.33
CA GLY A 17 -1.85 4.69 9.04
C GLY A 17 -0.72 5.11 8.11
N SER A 18 0.45 5.49 8.66
CA SER A 18 1.59 5.88 7.83
C SER A 18 2.33 4.69 7.20
N ILE A 19 2.11 3.47 7.69
CA ILE A 19 2.83 2.28 7.20
C ILE A 19 1.91 1.18 6.68
N THR A 20 0.60 1.31 6.81
CA THR A 20 -0.36 0.32 6.30
C THR A 20 -1.38 0.95 5.40
N GLY A 21 -1.93 0.16 4.51
CA GLY A 21 -3.02 0.58 3.64
C GLY A 21 -3.63 -0.61 2.93
N MET A 22 -4.85 -0.42 2.43
CA MET A 22 -5.50 -1.42 1.59
C MET A 22 -5.26 -1.08 0.13
N VAL A 23 -4.88 -2.08 -0.66
CA VAL A 23 -4.71 -1.92 -2.10
C VAL A 23 -6.08 -1.76 -2.75
N LEU A 24 -6.33 -0.60 -3.34
CA LEU A 24 -7.59 -0.32 -4.03
C LEU A 24 -7.52 -0.65 -5.51
N GLU A 25 -6.37 -0.38 -6.13
CA GLU A 25 -6.19 -0.57 -7.56
C GLU A 25 -4.71 -0.75 -7.88
N LEU A 26 -4.42 -1.58 -8.88
CA LEU A 26 -3.08 -1.77 -9.41
C LEU A 26 -3.05 -1.24 -10.83
N GLY A 27 -2.04 -0.41 -11.13
CA GLY A 27 -1.84 0.06 -12.49
C GLY A 27 -1.47 -1.10 -13.43
N PRO A 28 -1.66 -0.93 -14.74
CA PRO A 28 -1.45 -2.02 -15.69
C PRO A 28 0.00 -2.51 -15.78
N ASP A 29 0.96 -1.67 -15.39
CA ASP A 29 2.38 -2.04 -15.43
C ASP A 29 2.90 -2.60 -14.11
N CYS A 30 2.06 -2.67 -13.08
CA CYS A 30 2.46 -3.21 -11.79
C CYS A 30 2.91 -4.67 -11.93
N TYR A 31 4.13 -4.94 -11.44
CA TYR A 31 4.71 -6.29 -11.42
C TYR A 31 4.88 -6.93 -12.81
N ALA A 32 4.88 -6.10 -13.87
CA ALA A 32 4.97 -6.59 -15.22
C ALA A 32 6.39 -7.04 -15.62
N ASP A 33 7.42 -6.45 -15.01
CA ASP A 33 8.81 -6.77 -15.32
C ASP A 33 9.20 -8.10 -14.67
N LYS A 34 9.32 -9.14 -15.49
CA LYS A 34 9.63 -10.49 -15.02
C LYS A 34 11.03 -10.63 -14.44
N LYS A 35 11.95 -9.74 -14.80
CA LYS A 35 13.30 -9.74 -14.23
C LYS A 35 13.30 -9.22 -12.79
N ARG A 36 12.50 -8.18 -12.54
CA ARG A 36 12.36 -7.59 -11.20
C ARG A 36 11.41 -8.41 -10.32
N PHE A 37 10.40 -9.00 -10.91
CA PHE A 37 9.33 -9.72 -10.19
C PHE A 37 9.17 -11.14 -10.73
N PRO A 38 10.23 -11.97 -10.59
CA PRO A 38 10.18 -13.32 -11.15
C PRO A 38 9.11 -14.22 -10.53
N SER A 39 8.71 -13.93 -9.29
CA SER A 39 7.66 -14.69 -8.60
C SER A 39 6.27 -14.08 -8.76
N GLY A 40 6.15 -13.02 -9.58
CA GLY A 40 4.88 -12.37 -9.84
C GLY A 40 4.57 -11.26 -8.85
N PRO A 41 3.29 -10.85 -8.77
CA PRO A 41 2.87 -9.72 -7.94
C PRO A 41 3.15 -9.92 -6.45
N PHE A 42 3.51 -8.82 -5.76
CA PHE A 42 3.68 -8.82 -4.30
C PHE A 42 2.35 -8.73 -3.57
N CYS A 43 1.32 -8.20 -4.23
CA CYS A 43 0.00 -8.01 -3.63
C CYS A 43 -1.06 -7.97 -4.72
N LYS A 44 -2.31 -7.98 -4.29
CA LYS A 44 -3.46 -7.85 -5.18
C LYS A 44 -4.47 -6.87 -4.60
N LYS A 45 -5.43 -6.46 -5.39
CA LYS A 45 -6.53 -5.61 -4.97
C LYS A 45 -7.24 -6.23 -3.75
N GLY A 46 -7.47 -5.42 -2.76
CA GLY A 46 -8.10 -5.83 -1.51
C GLY A 46 -7.15 -6.27 -0.42
N ASP A 47 -5.87 -6.46 -0.73
CA ASP A 47 -4.88 -6.83 0.28
C ASP A 47 -4.56 -5.65 1.19
N TRP A 48 -4.30 -5.95 2.46
CA TRP A 48 -3.67 -5.02 3.38
C TRP A 48 -2.17 -5.20 3.29
N ILE A 49 -1.44 -4.09 3.15
CA ILE A 49 0.01 -4.13 2.95
C ILE A 49 0.74 -3.28 3.98
N LEU A 50 2.01 -3.59 4.14
CA LEU A 50 2.98 -2.75 4.85
C LEU A 50 3.84 -2.03 3.83
N MET A 51 4.19 -0.79 4.16
CA MET A 51 5.06 0.08 3.36
C MET A 51 5.80 1.01 4.30
N ARG A 52 6.86 1.64 3.80
CA ARG A 52 7.56 2.66 4.57
C ARG A 52 6.69 3.91 4.70
N SER A 53 6.85 4.62 5.83
CA SER A 53 6.03 5.80 6.15
C SER A 53 6.02 6.87 5.06
N TYR A 54 7.12 7.01 4.35
CA TYR A 54 7.28 8.06 3.34
C TYR A 54 7.21 7.56 1.92
N SER A 55 6.70 6.35 1.72
CA SER A 55 6.54 5.80 0.37
C SER A 55 5.51 6.58 -0.42
N GLY A 56 5.86 6.89 -1.66
CA GLY A 56 4.92 7.44 -2.63
C GLY A 56 4.41 8.83 -2.32
N THR A 57 3.24 9.13 -2.86
CA THR A 57 2.59 10.43 -2.75
C THR A 57 1.26 10.30 -2.04
N ARG A 58 1.09 11.03 -0.94
CA ARG A 58 -0.19 11.13 -0.24
C ARG A 58 -1.03 12.23 -0.87
N PHE A 59 -2.32 11.94 -1.01
CA PHE A 59 -3.25 12.93 -1.55
C PHE A 59 -4.65 12.67 -1.00
N LYS A 60 -5.55 13.64 -1.17
CA LYS A 60 -6.94 13.52 -0.78
C LYS A 60 -7.86 13.72 -1.98
N VAL A 61 -8.95 12.97 -1.99
CA VAL A 61 -10.05 13.16 -2.93
C VAL A 61 -11.32 13.22 -2.11
N HIS A 62 -12.02 14.33 -2.17
CA HIS A 62 -13.25 14.58 -1.40
C HIS A 62 -13.08 14.27 0.08
N GLY A 63 -11.96 14.70 0.66
CA GLY A 63 -11.68 14.52 2.08
C GLY A 63 -11.16 13.13 2.48
N LYS A 64 -11.15 12.17 1.57
CA LYS A 64 -10.58 10.85 1.82
C LYS A 64 -9.11 10.81 1.45
N GLU A 65 -8.32 10.18 2.30
CA GLU A 65 -6.87 10.11 2.12
C GLU A 65 -6.48 8.85 1.35
N PHE A 66 -5.61 9.05 0.36
CA PHE A 66 -5.07 7.99 -0.50
C PHE A 66 -3.57 8.14 -0.60
N ARG A 67 -2.93 7.09 -1.09
CA ARG A 67 -1.50 7.12 -1.37
C ARG A 67 -1.23 6.37 -2.67
N LEU A 68 -0.44 6.98 -3.54
CA LEU A 68 0.04 6.36 -4.77
C LEU A 68 1.48 5.93 -4.55
N ILE A 69 1.75 4.64 -4.69
CA ILE A 69 3.10 4.09 -4.48
C ILE A 69 3.54 3.26 -5.68
N ASN A 70 4.84 3.06 -5.79
CA ASN A 70 5.40 2.13 -6.77
C ASN A 70 5.17 0.68 -6.31
N ASP A 71 5.11 -0.22 -7.27
CA ASP A 71 4.89 -1.64 -7.01
C ASP A 71 5.94 -2.26 -6.10
N ASP A 72 7.20 -1.82 -6.20
CA ASP A 72 8.29 -2.32 -5.36
C ASP A 72 8.31 -1.69 -3.95
N SER A 73 7.42 -0.76 -3.67
CA SER A 73 7.31 -0.16 -2.33
C SER A 73 6.50 -1.02 -1.36
N VAL A 74 5.81 -2.03 -1.84
CA VAL A 74 5.09 -2.98 -0.99
C VAL A 74 6.09 -3.90 -0.33
N GLU A 75 6.12 -3.90 1.00
CA GLU A 75 7.09 -4.70 1.76
C GLU A 75 6.51 -6.02 2.26
N ALA A 76 5.21 -6.05 2.55
CA ALA A 76 4.54 -7.26 3.01
C ALA A 76 3.04 -7.15 2.81
N VAL A 77 2.39 -8.32 2.75
CA VAL A 77 0.93 -8.42 2.83
C VAL A 77 0.60 -8.95 4.22
N VAL A 78 -0.40 -8.35 4.85
CA VAL A 78 -0.85 -8.74 6.19
C VAL A 78 -2.33 -9.10 6.17
N GLU A 79 -2.73 -10.07 6.98
CA GLU A 79 -4.13 -10.48 7.01
C GLU A 79 -4.99 -9.47 7.75
N ASP A 80 -4.51 -8.97 8.88
CA ASP A 80 -5.28 -8.05 9.73
C ASP A 80 -4.35 -6.95 10.22
N PRO A 81 -4.52 -5.72 9.73
CA PRO A 81 -3.65 -4.61 10.12
C PRO A 81 -3.87 -4.12 11.55
N ARG A 82 -4.95 -4.54 12.21
CA ARG A 82 -5.29 -4.04 13.56
C ARG A 82 -4.30 -4.45 14.63
N GLY A 83 -3.52 -5.49 14.37
CA GLY A 83 -2.50 -5.94 15.32
C GLY A 83 -1.13 -5.33 15.12
N ILE A 84 -0.98 -4.42 14.15
CA ILE A 84 0.30 -3.84 13.78
C ILE A 84 0.56 -2.56 14.58
N ALA A 85 1.78 -2.44 15.09
CA ALA A 85 2.25 -1.22 15.72
C ALA A 85 3.57 -0.81 15.08
N LYS A 86 3.71 0.48 14.78
CA LYS A 86 4.96 1.04 14.29
C LYS A 86 5.93 1.22 15.46
N LEU A 87 7.16 0.77 15.28
CA LEU A 87 8.23 0.94 16.28
C LEU A 87 8.87 2.32 16.20
#